data_c326c76e805e1cba384f74bafe03b414
#
_entry.id   c326c76e805e1cba384f74bafe03b414
#
_cell.length_a   1.000
_cell.length_b   1.000
_cell.length_c   1.000
_cell.angle_alpha   90.00
_cell.angle_beta   90.00
_cell.angle_gamma   90.00
#
_symmetry.space_group_name_H-M   'P 1'
#
loop_
_entity.id
_entity.type
_entity.pdbx_description
1 polymer ?
#
loop_
_entity_poly.entity_id
_entity_poly.type
_entity_poly.pdbx_seq_one_letter_code
_entity_poly.pdbx_strand_id
1 'polypeptide(L)'
;MPPHDPLYSYVLSGIGVLILIIACINFMTLAVGRSAGRALEVGIRKVFGAHRRQLMRQFWSEAVLMSGIALILGVLMAAAILPLFNQLTLQNLDISYLGNGASLLALLGLLLFVGLIAGSYPAVVLSRFQPVAVLKDL
;
A
#
# COMPACT_ATOMS: atom_id res chain seq x y z
N MET A 1 -19.07 7.98 -33.33
CA MET A 1 -18.59 7.40 -32.07
C MET A 1 -19.61 7.74 -31.00
N PRO A 2 -20.17 6.80 -30.25
CA PRO A 2 -21.03 7.16 -29.13
C PRO A 2 -20.19 7.98 -28.15
N PRO A 3 -20.76 9.03 -27.54
CA PRO A 3 -20.08 9.79 -26.50
C PRO A 3 -19.74 8.81 -25.38
N HIS A 4 -18.49 8.85 -24.92
CA HIS A 4 -18.05 8.06 -23.78
C HIS A 4 -18.94 8.43 -22.60
N ASP A 5 -19.82 7.51 -22.24
CA ASP A 5 -20.72 7.74 -21.14
C ASP A 5 -19.86 7.81 -19.86
N PRO A 6 -19.80 8.95 -19.18
CA PRO A 6 -18.95 9.16 -17.99
C PRO A 6 -19.24 8.12 -16.91
N LEU A 7 -20.41 7.49 -16.98
CA LEU A 7 -20.81 6.41 -16.07
C LEU A 7 -19.83 5.25 -16.05
N TYR A 8 -19.32 4.82 -17.24
CA TYR A 8 -18.34 3.72 -17.30
C TYR A 8 -17.03 4.06 -16.56
N SER A 9 -16.57 5.30 -16.72
CA SER A 9 -15.36 5.76 -16.02
C SER A 9 -15.56 5.80 -14.51
N TYR A 10 -16.71 6.23 -14.03
CA TYR A 10 -17.03 6.22 -12.60
C TYR A 10 -17.16 4.81 -12.04
N VAL A 11 -17.82 3.89 -12.76
CA VAL A 11 -17.95 2.50 -12.35
C VAL A 11 -16.59 1.81 -12.27
N LEU A 12 -15.73 1.97 -13.31
CA LEU A 12 -14.39 1.39 -13.32
C LEU A 12 -13.51 1.96 -12.20
N SER A 13 -13.59 3.28 -11.97
CA SER A 13 -12.88 3.93 -10.87
C SER A 13 -13.35 3.42 -9.50
N GLY A 14 -14.66 3.23 -9.33
CA GLY A 14 -15.24 2.67 -8.11
C GLY A 14 -14.75 1.25 -7.85
N ILE A 15 -14.71 0.41 -8.87
CA ILE A 15 -14.15 -0.95 -8.77
C ILE A 15 -12.66 -0.90 -8.40
N GLY A 16 -11.89 -0.02 -9.04
CA GLY A 16 -10.48 0.16 -8.72
C GLY A 16 -10.24 0.55 -7.26
N VAL A 17 -11.04 1.47 -6.73
CA VAL A 17 -11.00 1.87 -5.31
C VAL A 17 -11.34 0.72 -4.38
N LEU A 18 -12.36 -0.08 -4.71
CA LEU A 18 -12.72 -1.27 -3.91
C LEU A 18 -11.59 -2.30 -3.88
N ILE A 19 -10.97 -2.58 -5.02
CA ILE A 19 -9.82 -3.48 -5.11
C ILE A 19 -8.66 -2.95 -4.27
N LEU A 20 -8.40 -1.64 -4.32
CA LEU A 20 -7.35 -1.01 -3.53
C LEU A 20 -7.61 -1.14 -2.02
N ILE A 21 -8.85 -0.94 -1.58
CA ILE A 21 -9.24 -1.11 -0.16
C ILE A 21 -9.00 -2.56 0.29
N ILE A 22 -9.43 -3.54 -0.51
CA ILE A 22 -9.21 -4.96 -0.22
C ILE A 22 -7.71 -5.27 -0.14
N ALA A 23 -6.91 -4.75 -1.07
CA ALA A 23 -5.47 -4.91 -1.07
C ALA A 23 -4.81 -4.31 0.19
N CYS A 24 -5.24 -3.12 0.62
CA CYS A 24 -4.76 -2.48 1.85
C CYS A 24 -5.11 -3.32 3.09
N ILE A 25 -6.34 -3.83 3.19
CA ILE A 25 -6.77 -4.70 4.30
C ILE A 25 -5.93 -5.98 4.32
N ASN A 26 -5.73 -6.61 3.17
CA ASN A 26 -4.91 -7.81 3.05
C ASN A 26 -3.46 -7.55 3.48
N PHE A 27 -2.86 -6.44 3.02
CA PHE A 27 -1.53 -6.03 3.43
C PHE A 27 -1.43 -5.82 4.95
N MET A 28 -2.40 -5.11 5.54
CA MET A 28 -2.44 -4.88 7.00
C MET A 28 -2.52 -6.21 7.76
N THR A 29 -3.38 -7.13 7.34
CA THR A 29 -3.55 -8.45 7.97
C THR A 29 -2.26 -9.25 7.93
N LEU A 30 -1.59 -9.29 6.77
CA LEU A 30 -0.30 -9.97 6.62
C LEU A 30 0.81 -9.29 7.43
N ALA A 31 0.83 -7.97 7.49
CA ALA A 31 1.80 -7.21 8.27
C ALA A 31 1.64 -7.49 9.77
N VAL A 32 0.40 -7.56 10.27
CA VAL A 32 0.11 -7.92 11.67
C VAL A 32 0.49 -9.37 11.95
N GLY A 33 0.16 -10.31 11.06
CA GLY A 33 0.54 -11.71 11.22
C GLY A 33 2.07 -11.92 11.32
N ARG A 34 2.84 -11.21 10.49
CA ARG A 34 4.31 -11.23 10.58
C ARG A 34 4.83 -10.55 11.84
N SER A 35 4.11 -9.58 12.36
CA SER A 35 4.53 -8.82 13.53
C SER A 35 4.36 -9.58 14.84
N ALA A 36 3.52 -10.59 14.90
CA ALA A 36 3.45 -11.49 16.05
C ALA A 36 4.80 -12.17 16.31
N GLY A 37 5.53 -12.59 15.26
CA GLY A 37 6.91 -13.09 15.37
C GLY A 37 7.96 -12.02 15.75
N ARG A 38 7.68 -10.74 15.47
CA ARG A 38 8.55 -9.60 15.79
C ARG A 38 8.26 -8.98 17.16
N ALA A 39 7.20 -9.40 17.85
CA ALA A 39 6.82 -8.84 19.14
C ALA A 39 7.94 -8.99 20.19
N LEU A 40 8.63 -10.12 20.18
CA LEU A 40 9.79 -10.38 21.04
C LEU A 40 10.95 -9.44 20.71
N GLU A 41 11.29 -9.26 19.44
CA GLU A 41 12.35 -8.35 18.98
C GLU A 41 12.05 -6.90 19.38
N VAL A 42 10.80 -6.45 19.17
CA VAL A 42 10.33 -5.12 19.56
C VAL A 42 10.37 -4.95 21.07
N GLY A 43 9.99 -5.99 21.83
CA GLY A 43 10.08 -6.02 23.30
C GLY A 43 11.53 -5.84 23.77
N ILE A 44 12.45 -6.60 23.22
CA ILE A 44 13.90 -6.51 23.54
C ILE A 44 14.43 -5.11 23.20
N ARG A 45 14.14 -4.57 22.02
CA ARG A 45 14.56 -3.22 21.63
C ARG A 45 14.03 -2.13 22.54
N LYS A 46 12.80 -2.27 23.06
CA LYS A 46 12.22 -1.33 24.05
C LYS A 46 12.96 -1.40 25.39
N VAL A 47 13.36 -2.58 25.83
CA VAL A 47 14.17 -2.74 27.07
C VAL A 47 15.51 -2.05 26.91
N PHE A 48 16.13 -2.07 25.72
CA PHE A 48 17.36 -1.34 25.41
C PHE A 48 17.15 0.15 25.08
N GLY A 49 15.96 0.70 25.32
CA GLY A 49 15.69 2.14 25.23
C GLY A 49 15.22 2.63 23.86
N ALA A 50 14.78 1.76 22.96
CA ALA A 50 14.21 2.20 21.68
C ALA A 50 12.90 2.97 21.90
N HIS A 51 12.84 4.19 21.37
CA HIS A 51 11.65 5.02 21.46
C HIS A 51 10.55 4.53 20.49
N ARG A 52 9.30 4.57 20.95
CA ARG A 52 8.11 4.25 20.16
C ARG A 52 8.10 4.91 18.76
N ARG A 53 8.53 6.17 18.68
CA ARG A 53 8.64 6.94 17.42
C ARG A 53 9.58 6.30 16.41
N GLN A 54 10.66 5.72 16.87
CA GLN A 54 11.66 5.08 16.02
C GLN A 54 11.13 3.81 15.38
N LEU A 55 10.39 3.00 16.15
CA LEU A 55 9.70 1.81 15.67
C LEU A 55 8.60 2.16 14.66
N MET A 56 7.77 3.17 14.96
CA MET A 56 6.73 3.62 14.04
C MET A 56 7.32 4.09 12.70
N ARG A 57 8.40 4.87 12.73
CA ARG A 57 9.08 5.35 11.51
C ARG A 57 9.63 4.18 10.69
N GLN A 58 10.15 3.16 11.34
CA GLN A 58 10.64 1.95 10.67
C GLN A 58 9.50 1.21 9.94
N PHE A 59 8.36 0.99 10.61
CA PHE A 59 7.23 0.32 9.98
C PHE A 59 6.61 1.12 8.83
N TRP A 60 6.53 2.45 8.97
CA TRP A 60 6.06 3.29 7.88
C TRP A 60 7.01 3.29 6.67
N SER A 61 8.32 3.38 6.91
CA SER A 61 9.28 3.32 5.81
C SER A 61 9.24 1.97 5.08
N GLU A 62 9.09 0.86 5.82
CA GLU A 62 8.91 -0.48 5.25
C GLU A 62 7.63 -0.58 4.41
N ALA A 63 6.51 -0.04 4.91
CA ALA A 63 5.23 -0.03 4.20
C ALA A 63 5.28 0.85 2.93
N VAL A 64 5.87 2.02 3.00
CA VAL A 64 6.04 2.92 1.84
C VAL A 64 6.94 2.28 0.79
N LEU A 65 8.03 1.63 1.20
CA LEU A 65 8.92 0.91 0.29
C LEU A 65 8.18 -0.22 -0.44
N MET A 66 7.43 -1.04 0.30
CA MET A 66 6.63 -2.14 -0.28
C MET A 66 5.54 -1.61 -1.22
N SER A 67 4.87 -0.51 -0.85
CA SER A 67 3.90 0.16 -1.73
C SER A 67 4.55 0.70 -2.99
N GLY A 68 5.79 1.21 -2.91
CA GLY A 68 6.57 1.66 -4.07
C GLY A 68 6.88 0.53 -5.04
N ILE A 69 7.34 -0.61 -4.54
CA ILE A 69 7.61 -1.80 -5.35
C ILE A 69 6.30 -2.28 -6.01
N ALA A 70 5.21 -2.35 -5.24
CA ALA A 70 3.91 -2.75 -5.76
C ALA A 70 3.40 -1.78 -6.86
N LEU A 71 3.60 -0.47 -6.68
CA LEU A 71 3.23 0.54 -7.67
C LEU A 71 4.01 0.36 -8.98
N ILE A 72 5.33 0.16 -8.90
CA ILE A 72 6.17 -0.08 -10.08
C ILE A 72 5.70 -1.34 -10.82
N LEU A 73 5.49 -2.44 -10.10
CA LEU A 73 4.99 -3.68 -10.70
C LEU A 73 3.60 -3.49 -11.30
N GLY A 74 2.71 -2.76 -10.63
CA GLY A 74 1.37 -2.45 -11.13
C GLY A 74 1.40 -1.64 -12.43
N VAL A 75 2.26 -0.63 -12.52
CA VAL A 75 2.45 0.17 -13.74
C VAL A 75 3.02 -0.69 -14.88
N LEU A 76 4.00 -1.54 -14.60
CA LEU A 76 4.57 -2.45 -15.59
C LEU A 76 3.52 -3.45 -16.10
N MET A 77 2.71 -4.02 -15.21
CA MET A 77 1.61 -4.92 -15.61
C MET A 77 0.55 -4.18 -16.44
N ALA A 78 0.17 -2.97 -16.02
CA ALA A 78 -0.76 -2.13 -16.77
C ALA A 78 -0.22 -1.84 -18.18
N ALA A 79 1.06 -1.50 -18.31
CA ALA A 79 1.72 -1.29 -19.60
C ALA A 79 1.67 -2.55 -20.50
N ALA A 80 1.91 -3.71 -19.93
CA ALA A 80 1.90 -4.98 -20.66
C ALA A 80 0.49 -5.38 -21.14
N ILE A 81 -0.55 -5.06 -20.36
CA ILE A 81 -1.95 -5.41 -20.67
C ILE A 81 -2.62 -4.37 -21.56
N LEU A 82 -2.13 -3.12 -21.55
CA LEU A 82 -2.75 -2.00 -22.28
C LEU A 82 -3.01 -2.26 -23.76
N PRO A 83 -2.11 -2.89 -24.56
CA PRO A 83 -2.37 -3.18 -25.97
C PRO A 83 -3.59 -4.11 -26.17
N LEU A 84 -3.71 -5.14 -25.33
CA LEU A 84 -4.83 -6.06 -25.37
C LEU A 84 -6.15 -5.35 -24.98
N PHE A 85 -6.09 -4.52 -23.94
CA PHE A 85 -7.23 -3.72 -23.52
C PHE A 85 -7.71 -2.78 -24.62
N ASN A 86 -6.80 -2.08 -25.31
CA ASN A 86 -7.12 -1.19 -26.41
C ASN A 86 -7.79 -1.91 -27.57
N GLN A 87 -7.32 -3.13 -27.91
CA GLN A 87 -7.95 -3.96 -28.94
C GLN A 87 -9.38 -4.39 -28.60
N LEU A 88 -9.60 -4.77 -27.33
CA LEU A 88 -10.91 -5.25 -26.88
C LEU A 88 -11.94 -4.12 -26.73
N THR A 89 -11.49 -2.94 -26.31
CA THR A 89 -12.38 -1.80 -26.03
C THR A 89 -12.47 -0.80 -27.18
N LEU A 90 -11.69 -1.03 -28.26
CA LEU A 90 -11.55 -0.08 -29.37
C LEU A 90 -11.14 1.33 -28.90
N GLN A 91 -10.39 1.40 -27.81
CA GLN A 91 -9.82 2.62 -27.24
C GLN A 91 -8.38 2.80 -27.70
N ASN A 92 -7.88 4.02 -27.64
CA ASN A 92 -6.49 4.36 -27.89
C ASN A 92 -5.89 5.02 -26.64
N LEU A 93 -5.81 4.24 -25.55
CA LEU A 93 -5.15 4.68 -24.32
C LEU A 93 -3.64 4.51 -24.49
N ASP A 94 -2.87 5.51 -24.11
CA ASP A 94 -1.43 5.50 -24.19
C ASP A 94 -0.83 5.67 -22.79
N ILE A 95 0.20 4.90 -22.47
CA ILE A 95 0.93 4.97 -21.21
C ILE A 95 1.67 6.31 -21.05
N SER A 96 1.92 7.02 -22.15
CA SER A 96 2.54 8.34 -22.11
C SER A 96 1.80 9.36 -21.24
N TYR A 97 0.48 9.16 -21.04
CA TYR A 97 -0.30 9.98 -20.08
C TYR A 97 0.21 9.88 -18.65
N LEU A 98 0.85 8.76 -18.26
CA LEU A 98 1.47 8.61 -16.94
C LEU A 98 2.74 9.45 -16.79
N GLY A 99 3.39 9.84 -17.88
CA GLY A 99 4.56 10.73 -17.89
C GLY A 99 4.24 12.20 -17.63
N ASN A 100 2.96 12.57 -17.60
CA ASN A 100 2.54 13.94 -17.27
C ASN A 100 2.79 14.22 -15.78
N GLY A 101 3.24 15.43 -15.45
CA GLY A 101 3.52 15.84 -14.07
C GLY A 101 2.35 15.67 -13.11
N ALA A 102 1.11 15.91 -13.56
CA ALA A 102 -0.09 15.71 -12.76
C ALA A 102 -0.31 14.22 -12.42
N SER A 103 -0.10 13.32 -13.38
CA SER A 103 -0.21 11.87 -13.18
C SER A 103 0.88 11.34 -12.24
N LEU A 104 2.10 11.84 -12.39
CA LEU A 104 3.21 11.48 -11.48
C LEU A 104 2.93 11.93 -10.05
N LEU A 105 2.40 13.14 -9.86
CA LEU A 105 1.98 13.63 -8.54
C LEU A 105 0.84 12.79 -7.96
N ALA A 106 -0.14 12.39 -8.78
CA ALA A 106 -1.23 11.52 -8.34
C ALA A 106 -0.72 10.13 -7.93
N LEU A 107 0.20 9.54 -8.69
CA LEU A 107 0.82 8.26 -8.35
C LEU A 107 1.66 8.35 -7.07
N LEU A 108 2.43 9.42 -6.90
CA LEU A 108 3.19 9.66 -5.67
C LEU A 108 2.26 9.87 -4.47
N GLY A 109 1.18 10.65 -4.65
CA GLY A 109 0.15 10.84 -3.64
C GLY A 109 -0.52 9.52 -3.24
N LEU A 110 -0.86 8.69 -4.22
CA LEU A 110 -1.44 7.35 -4.00
C LEU A 110 -0.48 6.45 -3.23
N LEU A 111 0.79 6.42 -3.63
CA LEU A 111 1.85 5.65 -2.95
C LEU A 111 1.98 6.04 -1.48
N LEU A 112 2.08 7.34 -1.19
CA LEU A 112 2.21 7.84 0.18
C LEU A 112 0.93 7.55 0.98
N PHE A 113 -0.23 7.77 0.40
CA PHE A 113 -1.53 7.53 1.03
C PHE A 113 -1.68 6.05 1.41
N VAL A 114 -1.45 5.13 0.47
CA VAL A 114 -1.54 3.69 0.70
C VAL A 114 -0.47 3.22 1.69
N GLY A 115 0.78 3.64 1.52
CA GLY A 115 1.89 3.27 2.40
C GLY A 115 1.68 3.73 3.84
N LEU A 116 1.19 4.95 4.04
CA LEU A 116 0.91 5.49 5.38
C LEU A 116 -0.29 4.79 6.03
N ILE A 117 -1.39 4.62 5.32
CA ILE A 117 -2.59 3.94 5.85
C ILE A 117 -2.26 2.49 6.17
N ALA A 118 -1.70 1.75 5.22
CA ALA A 118 -1.39 0.34 5.39
C ALA A 118 -0.32 0.10 6.46
N GLY A 119 0.64 1.02 6.62
CA GLY A 119 1.67 0.96 7.66
C GLY A 119 1.21 1.44 9.04
N SER A 120 0.15 2.24 9.13
CA SER A 120 -0.28 2.84 10.40
C SER A 120 -0.82 1.82 11.39
N TYR A 121 -1.62 0.86 10.93
CA TYR A 121 -2.20 -0.15 11.80
C TYR A 121 -1.15 -1.04 12.48
N PRO A 122 -0.23 -1.70 11.75
CA PRO A 122 0.84 -2.48 12.38
C PRO A 122 1.77 -1.61 13.23
N ALA A 123 2.06 -0.36 12.81
CA ALA A 123 2.88 0.55 13.58
C ALA A 123 2.26 0.88 14.95
N VAL A 124 0.96 1.14 15.01
CA VAL A 124 0.24 1.42 16.25
C VAL A 124 0.13 0.18 17.12
N VAL A 125 -0.25 -0.96 16.56
CA VAL A 125 -0.43 -2.22 17.29
C VAL A 125 0.87 -2.64 17.94
N LEU A 126 1.96 -2.75 17.17
CA LEU A 126 3.26 -3.18 17.68
C LEU A 126 3.88 -2.20 18.67
N SER A 127 3.66 -0.90 18.45
CA SER A 127 4.17 0.10 19.38
C SER A 127 3.49 0.06 20.76
N ARG A 128 2.29 -0.53 20.88
CA ARG A 128 1.54 -0.68 22.13
C ARG A 128 1.91 -1.94 22.94
N PHE A 129 2.61 -2.91 22.33
CA PHE A 129 3.06 -4.10 23.06
C PHE A 129 3.95 -3.71 24.24
N GLN A 130 3.54 -4.12 25.43
CA GLN A 130 4.32 -3.92 26.66
C GLN A 130 5.29 -5.08 26.85
N PRO A 131 6.59 -4.84 27.13
CA PRO A 131 7.59 -5.89 27.27
C PRO A 131 7.28 -6.91 28.37
N VAL A 132 6.56 -6.48 29.41
CA VAL A 132 6.24 -7.31 30.59
C VAL A 132 5.28 -8.46 30.26
N ALA A 133 4.37 -8.27 29.32
CA ALA A 133 3.41 -9.32 28.94
C ALA A 133 4.09 -10.46 28.15
N VAL A 134 5.12 -10.14 27.36
CA VAL A 134 5.84 -11.12 26.53
C VAL A 134 6.80 -12.01 27.34
N LEU A 135 7.32 -11.47 28.47
CA LEU A 135 8.24 -12.21 29.36
C LEU A 135 7.51 -13.12 30.35
N LYS A 136 6.20 -12.95 30.53
CA LYS A 136 5.40 -13.71 31.48
C LYS A 136 4.85 -15.02 30.91
N ASP A 137 4.83 -15.14 29.56
CA ASP A 137 4.38 -16.33 28.82
C ASP A 137 5.57 -17.22 28.36
N LEU A 138 6.79 -16.90 28.80
CA LEU A 138 7.98 -17.75 28.65
C LEU A 138 8.29 -18.51 29.95
#